data_a60a5bd3f929a80610317d51f486f123
#
_entry.id   a60a5bd3f929a80610317d51f486f123
#
_cell.length_a   1.000
_cell.length_b   1.000
_cell.length_c   1.000
_cell.angle_alpha   90.00
_cell.angle_beta   90.00
_cell.angle_gamma   90.00
#
_symmetry.space_group_name_H-M   'P 1'
#
loop_
_entity.id
_entity.type
_entity.pdbx_description
1 polymer ?
#
loop_
_entity_poly.entity_id
_entity_poly.type
_entity_poly.pdbx_seq_one_letter_code
_entity_poly.pdbx_strand_id
1 'polypeptide(L)'
;MSGAADLWVSSAPLRISLAGGGTDLPAYAHRFGGTVLGASVDLRVTVFGRRARTATVIRACLDSCGSADSVDGLANPYAREALKRYWDGSPVDLFSTGDVPGGSGMGSSAAFCVALVAGLWGTERSPHDLAMAASGIEMDGLGRPVGRQDHFLSALGGFRQLHFTTDGRVTVEDVPVADDVVRRLDEELVLYFTGTSRDAGAVLGDQARAAGSGERGTEARLHEIKELTGPLREALTRGDSTEVGRILGRHWELKRGLGARVSLPGVDRAYRDALAAGATGGKLLGAGGGGFLLLHVPATAREGVRAAMAAHGMPEQPFRFDPAGARLSRL
;
A
#
# COMPACT_ATOMS: atom_id res chain seq x y z
N MET A 1 7.93 -20.04 -32.90
CA MET A 1 6.88 -19.69 -31.94
C MET A 1 7.33 -20.22 -30.58
N SER A 2 7.91 -19.33 -29.76
CA SER A 2 8.28 -19.66 -28.37
C SER A 2 6.97 -19.94 -27.64
N GLY A 3 6.77 -21.19 -27.17
CA GLY A 3 5.62 -21.56 -26.37
C GLY A 3 5.66 -20.75 -25.07
N ALA A 4 4.84 -19.70 -25.01
CA ALA A 4 4.64 -18.99 -23.74
C ALA A 4 4.17 -20.03 -22.72
N ALA A 5 4.80 -20.07 -21.56
CA ALA A 5 4.43 -20.98 -20.49
C ALA A 5 2.94 -20.79 -20.18
N ASP A 6 2.19 -21.90 -20.21
CA ASP A 6 0.74 -21.87 -19.99
C ASP A 6 0.36 -21.50 -18.54
N LEU A 7 1.30 -21.63 -17.62
CA LEU A 7 1.15 -21.38 -16.19
C LEU A 7 2.15 -20.33 -15.71
N TRP A 8 1.67 -19.37 -14.91
CA TRP A 8 2.54 -18.40 -14.25
C TRP A 8 2.11 -18.13 -12.80
N VAL A 9 3.06 -17.69 -12.01
CA VAL A 9 2.85 -17.16 -10.67
C VAL A 9 3.47 -15.78 -10.61
N SER A 10 2.68 -14.78 -10.28
CA SER A 10 3.14 -13.42 -10.05
C SER A 10 2.80 -12.98 -8.65
N SER A 11 3.65 -12.15 -8.05
CA SER A 11 3.38 -11.61 -6.73
C SER A 11 3.92 -10.19 -6.58
N ALA A 12 3.25 -9.39 -5.77
CA ALA A 12 3.68 -8.05 -5.43
C ALA A 12 3.60 -7.82 -3.91
N PRO A 13 4.61 -7.17 -3.31
CA PRO A 13 4.63 -6.89 -1.88
C PRO A 13 3.58 -5.85 -1.51
N LEU A 14 3.10 -5.95 -0.29
CA LEU A 14 2.40 -4.87 0.38
C LEU A 14 3.39 -3.77 0.78
N ARG A 15 2.88 -2.61 1.21
CA ARG A 15 3.72 -1.46 1.53
C ARG A 15 3.33 -0.80 2.84
N ILE A 16 4.30 -0.19 3.47
CA ILE A 16 4.13 0.76 4.57
C ILE A 16 4.43 2.16 4.03
N SER A 17 3.43 3.07 4.08
CA SER A 17 3.62 4.50 3.82
C SER A 17 4.11 5.16 5.10
N LEU A 18 5.37 5.56 5.14
CA LEU A 18 6.01 6.11 6.34
C LEU A 18 5.69 7.61 6.50
N ALA A 19 5.91 8.43 5.46
CA ALA A 19 5.55 9.85 5.46
C ALA A 19 4.99 10.31 4.11
N GLY A 20 4.34 11.46 4.07
CA GLY A 20 3.86 12.10 2.84
C GLY A 20 2.54 11.56 2.29
N GLY A 21 2.00 10.46 2.84
CA GLY A 21 0.79 9.83 2.31
C GLY A 21 -0.42 10.78 2.27
N GLY A 22 -1.16 10.73 1.17
CA GLY A 22 -2.24 11.66 0.85
C GLY A 22 -1.81 12.82 -0.07
N THR A 23 -0.51 13.15 -0.13
CA THR A 23 -0.01 14.18 -1.05
C THR A 23 0.16 13.66 -2.48
N ASP A 24 0.06 12.36 -2.69
CA ASP A 24 0.02 11.69 -3.98
C ASP A 24 -1.38 11.66 -4.63
N LEU A 25 -2.42 12.06 -3.88
CA LEU A 25 -3.77 12.17 -4.45
C LEU A 25 -3.79 13.26 -5.54
N PRO A 26 -4.41 13.00 -6.72
CA PRO A 26 -4.44 13.96 -7.82
C PRO A 26 -4.96 15.34 -7.42
N ALA A 27 -5.97 15.40 -6.54
CA ALA A 27 -6.55 16.65 -6.03
C ALA A 27 -5.53 17.57 -5.33
N TYR A 28 -4.47 17.00 -4.75
CA TYR A 28 -3.37 17.76 -4.14
C TYR A 28 -2.16 17.82 -5.07
N ALA A 29 -1.71 16.66 -5.60
CA ALA A 29 -0.49 16.57 -6.38
C ALA A 29 -0.46 17.46 -7.62
N HIS A 30 -1.57 17.56 -8.35
CA HIS A 30 -1.66 18.40 -9.55
C HIS A 30 -1.59 19.91 -9.25
N ARG A 31 -1.80 20.33 -7.99
CA ARG A 31 -1.71 21.72 -7.57
C ARG A 31 -0.36 22.08 -6.96
N PHE A 32 0.19 21.19 -6.14
CA PHE A 32 1.30 21.52 -5.25
C PHE A 32 2.50 20.56 -5.40
N GLY A 33 2.38 19.57 -6.25
CA GLY A 33 3.29 18.42 -6.23
C GLY A 33 3.19 17.63 -4.93
N GLY A 34 3.41 16.33 -4.98
CA GLY A 34 3.39 15.45 -3.82
C GLY A 34 4.73 14.81 -3.56
N THR A 35 4.98 14.40 -2.32
CA THR A 35 6.14 13.58 -1.98
C THR A 35 5.73 12.54 -0.94
N VAL A 36 6.08 11.28 -1.20
CA VAL A 36 5.80 10.17 -0.28
C VAL A 36 7.08 9.38 -0.06
N LEU A 37 7.37 9.04 1.18
CA LEU A 37 8.40 8.09 1.55
C LEU A 37 7.74 6.84 2.15
N GLY A 38 8.07 5.67 1.60
CA GLY A 38 7.52 4.40 2.04
C GLY A 38 8.46 3.24 1.74
N ALA A 39 8.07 2.07 2.17
CA ALA A 39 8.82 0.85 1.94
C ALA A 39 7.90 -0.35 1.73
N SER A 40 8.39 -1.33 0.97
CA SER A 40 7.73 -2.61 0.79
C SER A 40 8.06 -3.58 1.92
N VAL A 41 7.15 -4.51 2.17
CA VAL A 41 7.27 -5.53 3.21
C VAL A 41 7.06 -6.93 2.62
N ASP A 42 7.49 -7.96 3.33
CA ASP A 42 7.45 -9.37 2.91
C ASP A 42 6.03 -9.98 2.87
N LEU A 43 5.01 -9.24 3.31
CA LEU A 43 3.61 -9.60 3.12
C LEU A 43 3.21 -9.29 1.67
N ARG A 44 2.58 -10.24 0.98
CA ARG A 44 2.38 -10.16 -0.48
C ARG A 44 0.96 -10.50 -0.90
N VAL A 45 0.61 -10.05 -2.08
CA VAL A 45 -0.51 -10.59 -2.87
C VAL A 45 0.10 -11.42 -4.00
N THR A 46 -0.41 -12.65 -4.16
CA THR A 46 0.03 -13.59 -5.19
C THR A 46 -1.13 -13.90 -6.13
N VAL A 47 -0.85 -13.88 -7.42
CA VAL A 47 -1.78 -14.25 -8.50
C VAL A 47 -1.19 -15.42 -9.27
N PHE A 48 -1.99 -16.48 -9.38
CA PHE A 48 -1.73 -17.64 -10.23
C PHE A 48 -2.57 -17.47 -11.49
N GLY A 49 -1.96 -17.65 -12.63
CA GLY A 49 -2.65 -17.59 -13.91
C GLY A 49 -2.27 -18.75 -14.80
N ARG A 50 -3.24 -19.27 -15.53
CA ARG A 50 -3.03 -20.33 -16.52
C ARG A 50 -3.83 -20.05 -17.77
N ARG A 51 -3.20 -20.07 -18.94
CA ARG A 51 -3.89 -20.09 -20.22
C ARG A 51 -4.64 -21.42 -20.34
N ALA A 52 -5.96 -21.38 -20.52
CA ALA A 52 -6.77 -22.58 -20.66
C ALA A 52 -6.69 -23.09 -22.12
N ARG A 53 -6.28 -24.35 -22.30
CA ARG A 53 -6.09 -24.94 -23.65
C ARG A 53 -7.39 -25.43 -24.29
N THR A 54 -8.35 -25.87 -23.48
CA THR A 54 -9.57 -26.52 -23.94
C THR A 54 -10.85 -25.85 -23.44
N ALA A 55 -10.73 -24.91 -22.48
CA ALA A 55 -11.88 -24.18 -21.96
C ALA A 55 -12.29 -23.06 -22.93
N THR A 56 -13.57 -22.75 -22.94
CA THR A 56 -14.14 -21.63 -23.68
C THR A 56 -14.51 -20.44 -22.77
N VAL A 57 -14.27 -20.58 -21.47
CA VAL A 57 -14.66 -19.64 -20.45
C VAL A 57 -13.45 -19.12 -19.66
N ILE A 58 -13.55 -17.93 -19.13
CA ILE A 58 -12.61 -17.34 -18.16
C ILE A 58 -13.08 -17.76 -16.77
N ARG A 59 -12.17 -18.28 -15.95
CA ARG A 59 -12.45 -18.62 -14.55
C ARG A 59 -11.60 -17.75 -13.65
N ALA A 60 -12.22 -17.18 -12.64
CA ALA A 60 -11.52 -16.34 -11.67
C ALA A 60 -11.99 -16.68 -10.24
N CYS A 61 -11.03 -17.04 -9.38
CA CYS A 61 -11.18 -17.15 -7.94
C CYS A 61 -10.31 -16.09 -7.28
N LEU A 62 -10.92 -14.95 -7.03
CA LEU A 62 -10.25 -13.75 -6.48
C LEU A 62 -10.86 -13.42 -5.11
N ASP A 63 -11.84 -12.52 -5.06
CA ASP A 63 -12.66 -12.29 -3.83
C ASP A 63 -13.76 -13.35 -3.70
N SER A 64 -14.22 -13.84 -4.85
CA SER A 64 -15.19 -14.94 -5.02
C SER A 64 -14.81 -15.76 -6.24
N CYS A 65 -15.28 -17.00 -6.32
CA CYS A 65 -15.05 -17.87 -7.46
C CYS A 65 -16.21 -17.76 -8.45
N GLY A 66 -15.89 -17.65 -9.75
CA GLY A 66 -16.87 -17.60 -10.81
C GLY A 66 -16.25 -17.89 -12.18
N SER A 67 -17.11 -18.04 -13.16
CA SER A 67 -16.73 -18.17 -14.57
C SER A 67 -17.57 -17.22 -15.44
N ALA A 68 -17.00 -16.81 -16.58
CA ALA A 68 -17.67 -15.97 -17.54
C ALA A 68 -17.26 -16.34 -18.96
N ASP A 69 -18.18 -16.24 -19.91
CA ASP A 69 -17.93 -16.50 -21.34
C ASP A 69 -17.14 -15.39 -22.02
N SER A 70 -17.04 -14.23 -21.35
CA SER A 70 -16.29 -13.07 -21.83
C SER A 70 -15.68 -12.28 -20.67
N VAL A 71 -14.69 -11.44 -20.98
CA VAL A 71 -14.07 -10.54 -19.99
C VAL A 71 -15.11 -9.62 -19.34
N ASP A 72 -16.10 -9.13 -20.08
CA ASP A 72 -17.14 -8.24 -19.56
C ASP A 72 -18.04 -8.91 -18.51
N GLY A 73 -18.23 -10.22 -18.59
CA GLY A 73 -19.01 -10.99 -17.63
C GLY A 73 -18.32 -11.26 -16.30
N LEU A 74 -17.02 -10.93 -16.14
CA LEU A 74 -16.32 -11.14 -14.88
C LEU A 74 -16.84 -10.23 -13.77
N ALA A 75 -17.12 -10.81 -12.61
CA ALA A 75 -17.59 -10.09 -11.43
C ALA A 75 -16.53 -9.12 -10.87
N ASN A 76 -15.25 -9.59 -10.77
CA ASN A 76 -14.18 -8.77 -10.23
C ASN A 76 -13.78 -7.65 -11.23
N PRO A 77 -13.98 -6.37 -10.88
CA PRO A 77 -13.75 -5.25 -11.81
C PRO A 77 -12.27 -5.04 -12.13
N TYR A 78 -11.37 -5.33 -11.21
CA TYR A 78 -9.92 -5.20 -11.42
C TYR A 78 -9.42 -6.22 -12.46
N ALA A 79 -9.84 -7.47 -12.32
CA ALA A 79 -9.50 -8.53 -13.28
C ALA A 79 -10.06 -8.22 -14.66
N ARG A 80 -11.30 -7.72 -14.72
CA ARG A 80 -11.93 -7.29 -15.98
C ARG A 80 -11.13 -6.20 -16.68
N GLU A 81 -10.75 -5.13 -15.98
CA GLU A 81 -9.97 -4.04 -16.55
C GLU A 81 -8.56 -4.48 -16.96
N ALA A 82 -7.89 -5.32 -16.14
CA ALA A 82 -6.57 -5.84 -16.46
C ALA A 82 -6.58 -6.74 -17.70
N LEU A 83 -7.54 -7.65 -17.80
CA LEU A 83 -7.68 -8.53 -18.96
C LEU A 83 -7.99 -7.76 -20.24
N LYS A 84 -8.85 -6.74 -20.19
CA LYS A 84 -9.15 -5.87 -21.34
C LYS A 84 -7.91 -5.17 -21.89
N ARG A 85 -6.98 -4.78 -21.03
CA ARG A 85 -5.84 -3.96 -21.41
C ARG A 85 -4.59 -4.78 -21.74
N TYR A 86 -4.39 -5.91 -21.05
CA TYR A 86 -3.10 -6.63 -21.03
C TYR A 86 -3.19 -8.09 -21.41
N TRP A 87 -4.37 -8.59 -21.83
CA TRP A 87 -4.55 -9.98 -22.24
C TRP A 87 -5.10 -10.07 -23.67
N ASP A 88 -4.77 -11.14 -24.37
CA ASP A 88 -5.13 -11.35 -25.79
C ASP A 88 -6.57 -11.88 -26.00
N GLY A 89 -7.36 -11.98 -24.96
CA GLY A 89 -8.74 -12.47 -25.00
C GLY A 89 -8.88 -13.99 -24.95
N SER A 90 -7.78 -14.74 -24.95
CA SER A 90 -7.87 -16.21 -24.80
C SER A 90 -8.41 -16.62 -23.43
N PRO A 91 -9.06 -17.79 -23.31
CA PRO A 91 -9.54 -18.29 -22.03
C PRO A 91 -8.39 -18.41 -21.01
N VAL A 92 -8.67 -17.97 -19.78
CA VAL A 92 -7.67 -17.93 -18.70
C VAL A 92 -8.28 -18.31 -17.37
N ASP A 93 -7.54 -19.05 -16.57
CA ASP A 93 -7.84 -19.31 -15.18
C ASP A 93 -7.00 -18.38 -14.32
N LEU A 94 -7.63 -17.68 -13.38
CA LEU A 94 -6.99 -16.77 -12.43
C LEU A 94 -7.37 -17.18 -11.00
N PHE A 95 -6.40 -17.22 -10.12
CA PHE A 95 -6.59 -17.39 -8.68
C PHE A 95 -5.71 -16.38 -7.95
N SER A 96 -6.17 -15.81 -6.85
CA SER A 96 -5.37 -14.94 -6.00
C SER A 96 -5.46 -15.28 -4.53
N THR A 97 -4.38 -14.96 -3.80
CA THR A 97 -4.31 -15.02 -2.35
C THR A 97 -3.50 -13.85 -1.82
N GLY A 98 -3.76 -13.44 -0.60
CA GLY A 98 -3.02 -12.36 0.08
C GLY A 98 -2.76 -12.71 1.53
N ASP A 99 -1.61 -12.26 2.06
CA ASP A 99 -1.18 -12.53 3.43
C ASP A 99 -1.98 -11.76 4.47
N VAL A 100 -2.71 -10.71 4.05
CA VAL A 100 -3.58 -9.92 4.94
C VAL A 100 -4.92 -9.61 4.28
N PRO A 101 -5.96 -9.31 5.07
CA PRO A 101 -7.27 -8.94 4.52
C PRO A 101 -7.20 -7.70 3.60
N GLY A 102 -8.04 -7.70 2.57
CA GLY A 102 -8.25 -6.51 1.73
C GLY A 102 -8.74 -5.32 2.57
N GLY A 103 -8.40 -4.09 2.17
CA GLY A 103 -8.79 -2.89 2.91
C GLY A 103 -8.05 -2.66 4.23
N SER A 104 -6.96 -3.40 4.47
CA SER A 104 -6.14 -3.31 5.70
C SER A 104 -5.23 -2.08 5.78
N GLY A 105 -5.24 -1.20 4.78
CA GLY A 105 -4.42 0.02 4.76
C GLY A 105 -2.98 -0.18 4.28
N MET A 106 -2.63 -1.38 3.82
CA MET A 106 -1.28 -1.72 3.33
C MET A 106 -1.16 -1.78 1.80
N GLY A 107 -2.10 -1.23 1.04
CA GLY A 107 -2.06 -1.18 -0.42
C GLY A 107 -2.39 -2.50 -1.11
N SER A 108 -3.21 -3.36 -0.51
CA SER A 108 -3.53 -4.68 -1.06
C SER A 108 -4.20 -4.64 -2.44
N SER A 109 -5.06 -3.65 -2.73
CA SER A 109 -5.64 -3.49 -4.06
C SER A 109 -4.58 -3.14 -5.12
N ALA A 110 -3.69 -2.22 -4.80
CA ALA A 110 -2.59 -1.85 -5.68
C ALA A 110 -1.61 -3.01 -5.89
N ALA A 111 -1.24 -3.74 -4.82
CA ALA A 111 -0.41 -4.93 -4.92
C ALA A 111 -1.08 -6.01 -5.79
N PHE A 112 -2.40 -6.20 -5.66
CA PHE A 112 -3.17 -7.09 -6.53
C PHE A 112 -3.08 -6.64 -8.00
N CYS A 113 -3.32 -5.36 -8.31
CA CYS A 113 -3.19 -4.82 -9.66
C CYS A 113 -1.78 -5.02 -10.22
N VAL A 114 -0.74 -4.75 -9.41
CA VAL A 114 0.66 -4.94 -9.82
C VAL A 114 0.95 -6.41 -10.11
N ALA A 115 0.56 -7.34 -9.22
CA ALA A 115 0.75 -8.76 -9.44
C ALA A 115 -0.02 -9.26 -10.68
N LEU A 116 -1.25 -8.81 -10.86
CA LEU A 116 -2.09 -9.19 -12.00
C LEU A 116 -1.49 -8.71 -13.33
N VAL A 117 -1.09 -7.43 -13.41
CA VAL A 117 -0.46 -6.88 -14.61
C VAL A 117 0.89 -7.56 -14.88
N ALA A 118 1.70 -7.83 -13.86
CA ALA A 118 2.96 -8.56 -14.02
C ALA A 118 2.75 -9.94 -14.66
N GLY A 119 1.74 -10.67 -14.23
CA GLY A 119 1.38 -11.98 -14.78
C GLY A 119 0.90 -11.92 -16.24
N LEU A 120 0.01 -10.96 -16.53
CA LEU A 120 -0.61 -10.81 -17.84
C LEU A 120 0.33 -10.19 -18.88
N TRP A 121 1.06 -9.16 -18.51
CA TRP A 121 1.89 -8.37 -19.41
C TRP A 121 3.33 -8.89 -19.53
N GLY A 122 3.84 -9.58 -18.49
CA GLY A 122 5.20 -10.09 -18.41
C GLY A 122 6.18 -9.10 -17.74
N THR A 123 7.35 -9.64 -17.34
CA THR A 123 8.39 -8.89 -16.61
C THR A 123 9.40 -8.18 -17.50
N GLU A 124 9.26 -8.19 -18.80
CA GLU A 124 10.13 -7.46 -19.72
C GLU A 124 9.99 -5.93 -19.61
N ARG A 125 9.06 -5.49 -18.78
CA ARG A 125 8.76 -4.08 -18.55
C ARG A 125 9.47 -3.58 -17.30
N SER A 126 9.80 -2.30 -17.30
CA SER A 126 10.39 -1.70 -16.11
C SER A 126 9.40 -1.72 -14.92
N PRO A 127 9.87 -1.79 -13.67
CA PRO A 127 8.97 -1.67 -12.51
C PRO A 127 8.17 -0.36 -12.50
N HIS A 128 8.73 0.71 -13.09
CA HIS A 128 8.02 1.98 -13.28
C HIS A 128 6.82 1.82 -14.22
N ASP A 129 7.02 1.19 -15.40
CA ASP A 129 5.94 0.96 -16.36
C ASP A 129 4.85 0.05 -15.76
N LEU A 130 5.28 -0.97 -15.00
CA LEU A 130 4.38 -1.86 -14.30
C LEU A 130 3.51 -1.09 -13.28
N ALA A 131 4.11 -0.19 -12.50
CA ALA A 131 3.39 0.64 -11.53
C ALA A 131 2.40 1.58 -12.23
N MET A 132 2.81 2.21 -13.34
CA MET A 132 1.93 3.07 -14.15
C MET A 132 0.75 2.29 -14.74
N ALA A 133 1.02 1.12 -15.31
CA ALA A 133 0.00 0.25 -15.87
C ALA A 133 -1.02 -0.22 -14.81
N ALA A 134 -0.52 -0.66 -13.65
CA ALA A 134 -1.36 -1.10 -12.53
C ALA A 134 -2.19 0.05 -11.95
N SER A 135 -1.61 1.24 -11.78
CA SER A 135 -2.37 2.42 -11.31
C SER A 135 -3.45 2.85 -12.29
N GLY A 136 -3.23 2.69 -13.59
CA GLY A 136 -4.22 2.96 -14.62
C GLY A 136 -5.47 2.07 -14.53
N ILE A 137 -5.36 0.86 -13.97
CA ILE A 137 -6.54 0.02 -13.70
C ILE A 137 -7.46 0.71 -12.68
N GLU A 138 -6.92 1.15 -11.54
CA GLU A 138 -7.73 1.76 -10.48
C GLU A 138 -8.20 3.17 -10.84
N MET A 139 -7.30 4.01 -11.35
CA MET A 139 -7.58 5.43 -11.58
C MET A 139 -8.40 5.66 -12.84
N ASP A 140 -7.94 5.12 -13.97
CA ASP A 140 -8.55 5.40 -15.29
C ASP A 140 -9.67 4.40 -15.61
N GLY A 141 -9.47 3.13 -15.28
CA GLY A 141 -10.42 2.05 -15.56
C GLY A 141 -11.61 2.04 -14.61
N LEU A 142 -11.33 2.15 -13.31
CA LEU A 142 -12.35 2.06 -12.27
C LEU A 142 -12.76 3.41 -11.68
N GLY A 143 -12.11 4.51 -12.08
CA GLY A 143 -12.43 5.86 -11.61
C GLY A 143 -12.23 6.03 -10.09
N ARG A 144 -11.32 5.26 -9.48
CA ARG A 144 -11.09 5.31 -8.03
C ARG A 144 -10.30 6.54 -7.63
N PRO A 145 -10.66 7.23 -6.54
CA PRO A 145 -9.96 8.41 -6.05
C PRO A 145 -8.71 8.01 -5.25
N VAL A 146 -7.78 7.29 -5.86
CA VAL A 146 -6.54 6.81 -5.24
C VAL A 146 -5.32 7.56 -5.78
N GLY A 147 -4.23 7.58 -5.01
CA GLY A 147 -2.93 8.00 -5.49
C GLY A 147 -2.12 6.82 -6.04
N ARG A 148 -0.92 7.10 -6.53
CA ARG A 148 -0.06 6.09 -7.16
C ARG A 148 1.00 5.49 -6.24
N GLN A 149 1.16 6.02 -5.01
CA GLN A 149 2.23 5.57 -4.10
C GLN A 149 2.24 4.05 -3.91
N ASP A 150 1.07 3.45 -3.76
CA ASP A 150 0.90 2.04 -3.43
C ASP A 150 1.41 1.14 -4.56
N HIS A 151 1.06 1.49 -5.80
CA HIS A 151 1.47 0.77 -7.00
C HIS A 151 2.98 0.85 -7.20
N PHE A 152 3.57 2.05 -7.01
CA PHE A 152 5.00 2.25 -7.18
C PHE A 152 5.80 1.49 -6.11
N LEU A 153 5.42 1.58 -4.83
CA LEU A 153 6.10 0.85 -3.77
C LEU A 153 5.98 -0.66 -3.98
N SER A 154 4.80 -1.18 -4.34
CA SER A 154 4.61 -2.60 -4.63
C SER A 154 5.40 -3.10 -5.85
N ALA A 155 5.53 -2.29 -6.90
CA ALA A 155 6.25 -2.67 -8.10
C ALA A 155 7.77 -2.65 -7.91
N LEU A 156 8.27 -1.65 -7.19
CA LEU A 156 9.71 -1.37 -7.05
C LEU A 156 10.38 -2.15 -5.92
N GLY A 157 9.71 -2.32 -4.78
CA GLY A 157 10.33 -2.87 -3.57
C GLY A 157 11.26 -1.89 -2.85
N GLY A 158 11.71 -2.25 -1.65
CA GLY A 158 12.65 -1.48 -0.84
C GLY A 158 12.10 -0.16 -0.31
N PHE A 159 13.01 0.69 0.18
CA PHE A 159 12.70 2.04 0.65
C PHE A 159 12.78 3.02 -0.51
N ARG A 160 11.68 3.72 -0.78
CA ARG A 160 11.55 4.66 -1.92
C ARG A 160 11.01 6.00 -1.47
N GLN A 161 11.54 7.06 -2.05
CA GLN A 161 10.94 8.37 -2.05
C GLN A 161 10.36 8.65 -3.42
N LEU A 162 9.07 8.93 -3.46
CA LEU A 162 8.30 9.17 -4.67
C LEU A 162 7.95 10.64 -4.75
N HIS A 163 8.18 11.27 -5.89
CA HIS A 163 7.78 12.64 -6.16
C HIS A 163 6.72 12.66 -7.26
N PHE A 164 5.60 13.28 -6.96
CA PHE A 164 4.46 13.43 -7.86
C PHE A 164 4.44 14.87 -8.36
N THR A 165 4.66 15.05 -9.65
CA THR A 165 4.70 16.38 -10.24
C THR A 165 3.29 16.89 -10.57
N THR A 166 3.15 18.21 -10.76
CA THR A 166 1.87 18.84 -11.10
C THR A 166 1.33 18.44 -12.46
N ASP A 167 2.18 17.95 -13.36
CA ASP A 167 1.82 17.40 -14.67
C ASP A 167 1.55 15.88 -14.64
N GLY A 168 1.51 15.27 -13.43
CA GLY A 168 1.14 13.88 -13.23
C GLY A 168 2.27 12.85 -13.43
N ARG A 169 3.51 13.28 -13.68
CA ARG A 169 4.67 12.38 -13.71
C ARG A 169 5.05 11.93 -12.29
N VAL A 170 5.66 10.77 -12.20
CA VAL A 170 6.20 10.23 -10.96
C VAL A 170 7.69 9.98 -11.13
N THR A 171 8.51 10.56 -10.27
CA THR A 171 9.93 10.25 -10.17
C THR A 171 10.22 9.50 -8.89
N VAL A 172 11.20 8.62 -8.95
CA VAL A 172 11.53 7.69 -7.86
C VAL A 172 12.98 7.89 -7.46
N GLU A 173 13.21 8.00 -6.17
CA GLU A 173 14.54 7.99 -5.58
C GLU A 173 14.69 6.82 -4.61
N ASP A 174 15.82 6.13 -4.68
CA ASP A 174 16.21 5.16 -3.67
C ASP A 174 16.54 5.87 -2.35
N VAL A 175 16.08 5.30 -1.25
CA VAL A 175 16.49 5.75 0.09
C VAL A 175 17.50 4.74 0.62
N PRO A 176 18.79 5.12 0.70
CA PRO A 176 19.83 4.22 1.14
C PRO A 176 19.72 4.01 2.66
N VAL A 177 19.14 2.88 3.06
CA VAL A 177 19.04 2.44 4.46
C VAL A 177 20.00 1.28 4.64
N ALA A 178 20.96 1.39 5.56
CA ALA A 178 21.94 0.34 5.81
C ALA A 178 21.28 -0.92 6.40
N ASP A 179 21.82 -2.10 6.09
CA ASP A 179 21.22 -3.38 6.49
C ASP A 179 21.04 -3.55 8.02
N ASP A 180 21.94 -2.98 8.82
CA ASP A 180 21.82 -2.99 10.27
C ASP A 180 20.70 -2.08 10.78
N VAL A 181 20.44 -0.98 10.06
CA VAL A 181 19.30 -0.10 10.32
C VAL A 181 18.00 -0.80 9.93
N VAL A 182 17.95 -1.48 8.77
CA VAL A 182 16.78 -2.25 8.35
C VAL A 182 16.44 -3.32 9.39
N ARG A 183 17.45 -4.10 9.85
CA ARG A 183 17.24 -5.10 10.90
C ARG A 183 16.69 -4.50 12.20
N ARG A 184 17.20 -3.33 12.61
CA ARG A 184 16.67 -2.62 13.79
C ARG A 184 15.23 -2.18 13.59
N LEU A 185 14.90 -1.64 12.42
CA LEU A 185 13.52 -1.24 12.08
C LEU A 185 12.57 -2.45 12.04
N ASP A 186 13.02 -3.62 11.54
CA ASP A 186 12.26 -4.87 11.58
C ASP A 186 11.95 -5.32 13.03
N GLU A 187 12.83 -5.00 13.98
CA GLU A 187 12.65 -5.33 15.39
C GLU A 187 11.78 -4.30 16.13
N GLU A 188 11.91 -3.01 15.80
CA GLU A 188 11.31 -1.91 16.56
C GLU A 188 10.00 -1.39 15.94
N LEU A 189 9.72 -1.65 14.67
CA LEU A 189 8.43 -1.32 14.05
C LEU A 189 7.49 -2.53 14.13
N VAL A 190 6.32 -2.31 14.68
CA VAL A 190 5.34 -3.37 14.94
C VAL A 190 4.00 -3.01 14.34
N LEU A 191 3.37 -3.97 13.66
CA LEU A 191 2.03 -3.85 13.13
C LEU A 191 1.02 -4.51 14.06
N TYR A 192 -0.07 -3.81 14.37
CA TYR A 192 -1.21 -4.33 15.11
C TYR A 192 -2.48 -4.20 14.29
N PHE A 193 -3.21 -5.31 14.10
CA PHE A 193 -4.48 -5.27 13.37
C PHE A 193 -5.60 -4.75 14.25
N THR A 194 -6.31 -3.72 13.78
CA THR A 194 -7.37 -3.05 14.57
C THR A 194 -8.70 -3.80 14.60
N GLY A 195 -8.77 -5.01 14.00
CA GLY A 195 -9.99 -5.82 13.94
C GLY A 195 -11.03 -5.34 12.91
N THR A 196 -10.78 -4.22 12.21
CA THR A 196 -11.68 -3.67 11.20
C THR A 196 -10.93 -3.42 9.90
N SER A 197 -11.49 -3.88 8.78
CA SER A 197 -11.12 -3.44 7.44
C SER A 197 -12.28 -2.63 6.86
N ARG A 198 -11.98 -1.59 6.09
CA ARG A 198 -12.99 -0.75 5.45
C ARG A 198 -12.64 -0.52 3.98
N ASP A 199 -13.65 -0.20 3.19
CA ASP A 199 -13.41 0.35 1.86
C ASP A 199 -12.67 1.69 2.00
N ALA A 200 -11.39 1.68 1.61
CA ALA A 200 -10.54 2.86 1.63
C ALA A 200 -11.09 3.97 0.70
N GLY A 201 -11.87 3.61 -0.32
CA GLY A 201 -12.41 4.54 -1.31
C GLY A 201 -13.28 5.63 -0.68
N ALA A 202 -14.09 5.30 0.33
CA ALA A 202 -14.93 6.29 1.00
C ALA A 202 -14.10 7.33 1.79
N VAL A 203 -13.06 6.90 2.50
CA VAL A 203 -12.18 7.81 3.28
C VAL A 203 -11.28 8.62 2.34
N LEU A 204 -10.72 8.01 1.31
CA LEU A 204 -9.92 8.70 0.28
C LEU A 204 -10.77 9.69 -0.52
N GLY A 205 -12.01 9.35 -0.84
CA GLY A 205 -12.95 10.27 -1.49
C GLY A 205 -13.23 11.52 -0.65
N ASP A 206 -13.35 11.39 0.67
CA ASP A 206 -13.50 12.56 1.57
C ASP A 206 -12.22 13.39 1.59
N GLN A 207 -11.05 12.75 1.72
CA GLN A 207 -9.77 13.46 1.69
C GLN A 207 -9.53 14.17 0.35
N ALA A 208 -9.84 13.52 -0.76
CA ALA A 208 -9.74 14.13 -2.09
C ALA A 208 -10.67 15.33 -2.25
N ARG A 209 -11.91 15.24 -1.77
CA ARG A 209 -12.86 16.36 -1.77
C ARG A 209 -12.35 17.52 -0.89
N ALA A 210 -11.90 17.23 0.33
CA ALA A 210 -11.38 18.25 1.24
C ALA A 210 -10.11 18.92 0.69
N ALA A 211 -9.21 18.15 0.05
CA ALA A 211 -8.02 18.70 -0.61
C ALA A 211 -8.38 19.54 -1.86
N GLY A 212 -9.46 19.19 -2.57
CA GLY A 212 -9.93 19.89 -3.77
C GLY A 212 -10.81 21.11 -3.47
N SER A 213 -11.43 21.20 -2.29
CA SER A 213 -12.35 22.28 -1.91
C SER A 213 -11.62 23.59 -1.52
N GLY A 214 -10.29 23.58 -1.42
CA GLY A 214 -9.53 24.76 -0.97
C GLY A 214 -9.67 25.02 0.54
N GLU A 215 -10.07 24.01 1.32
CA GLU A 215 -10.15 24.13 2.77
C GLU A 215 -8.75 24.33 3.36
N ARG A 216 -8.44 25.57 3.74
CA ARG A 216 -7.10 26.01 4.20
C ARG A 216 -6.51 25.10 5.28
N GLY A 217 -7.33 24.57 6.16
CA GLY A 217 -6.87 23.67 7.22
C GLY A 217 -6.37 22.31 6.70
N THR A 218 -7.03 21.75 5.70
CA THR A 218 -6.66 20.48 5.07
C THR A 218 -5.39 20.64 4.22
N GLU A 219 -5.31 21.67 3.40
CA GLU A 219 -4.12 21.95 2.58
C GLU A 219 -2.89 22.17 3.45
N ALA A 220 -3.00 22.99 4.51
CA ALA A 220 -1.88 23.24 5.42
C ALA A 220 -1.36 21.94 6.07
N ARG A 221 -2.27 21.07 6.53
CA ARG A 221 -1.86 19.76 7.08
C ARG A 221 -1.19 18.86 6.05
N LEU A 222 -1.66 18.84 4.81
CA LEU A 222 -1.02 18.07 3.74
C LEU A 222 0.37 18.65 3.40
N HIS A 223 0.57 19.96 3.43
CA HIS A 223 1.89 20.56 3.32
C HIS A 223 2.81 20.11 4.45
N GLU A 224 2.37 20.19 5.72
CA GLU A 224 3.16 19.70 6.84
C GLU A 224 3.47 18.19 6.72
N ILE A 225 2.50 17.37 6.29
CA ILE A 225 2.70 15.92 6.04
C ILE A 225 3.76 15.69 4.95
N LYS A 226 3.76 16.50 3.88
CA LYS A 226 4.78 16.44 2.83
C LYS A 226 6.17 16.77 3.38
N GLU A 227 6.28 17.82 4.17
CA GLU A 227 7.55 18.25 4.76
C GLU A 227 8.17 17.21 5.70
N LEU A 228 7.40 16.27 6.28
CA LEU A 228 7.94 15.19 7.10
C LEU A 228 8.81 14.19 6.32
N THR A 229 8.74 14.17 4.99
CA THR A 229 9.51 13.21 4.18
C THR A 229 11.01 13.45 4.24
N GLY A 230 11.45 14.71 4.29
CA GLY A 230 12.86 15.08 4.42
C GLY A 230 13.49 14.61 5.74
N PRO A 231 12.98 15.07 6.90
CA PRO A 231 13.45 14.60 8.21
C PRO A 231 13.38 13.07 8.37
N LEU A 232 12.36 12.41 7.83
CA LEU A 232 12.27 10.96 7.88
C LEU A 232 13.38 10.29 7.06
N ARG A 233 13.66 10.78 5.85
CA ARG A 233 14.77 10.28 5.02
C ARG A 233 16.10 10.40 5.77
N GLU A 234 16.35 11.53 6.40
CA GLU A 234 17.55 11.75 7.20
C GLU A 234 17.63 10.78 8.40
N ALA A 235 16.53 10.60 9.14
CA ALA A 235 16.49 9.67 10.27
C ALA A 235 16.79 8.23 9.84
N LEU A 236 16.19 7.77 8.74
CA LEU A 236 16.44 6.45 8.15
C LEU A 236 17.90 6.28 7.73
N THR A 237 18.47 7.27 7.03
CA THR A 237 19.85 7.21 6.55
C THR A 237 20.88 7.23 7.70
N ARG A 238 20.58 7.95 8.79
CA ARG A 238 21.45 7.99 9.99
C ARG A 238 21.21 6.83 10.95
N GLY A 239 20.17 6.03 10.74
CA GLY A 239 19.80 4.93 11.63
C GLY A 239 19.17 5.38 12.96
N ASP A 240 18.55 6.55 13.01
CA ASP A 240 17.84 7.06 14.18
C ASP A 240 16.39 6.54 14.20
N SER A 241 16.20 5.30 14.65
CA SER A 241 14.89 4.66 14.73
C SER A 241 13.92 5.37 15.68
N THR A 242 14.43 5.97 16.74
CA THR A 242 13.62 6.76 17.69
C THR A 242 13.02 7.97 17.01
N GLU A 243 13.79 8.68 16.19
CA GLU A 243 13.28 9.81 15.41
C GLU A 243 12.29 9.36 14.36
N VAL A 244 12.50 8.20 13.72
CA VAL A 244 11.48 7.57 12.84
C VAL A 244 10.16 7.44 13.61
N GLY A 245 10.17 6.90 14.83
CA GLY A 245 8.98 6.78 15.67
C GLY A 245 8.29 8.13 15.93
N ARG A 246 9.03 9.17 16.28
CA ARG A 246 8.48 10.51 16.53
C ARG A 246 7.85 11.12 15.28
N ILE A 247 8.49 10.96 14.13
CA ILE A 247 7.97 11.46 12.85
C ILE A 247 6.67 10.73 12.48
N LEU A 248 6.60 9.41 12.68
CA LEU A 248 5.36 8.65 12.50
C LEU A 248 4.23 9.18 13.40
N GLY A 249 4.52 9.48 14.67
CA GLY A 249 3.58 10.08 15.60
C GLY A 249 3.12 11.46 15.14
N ARG A 250 4.04 12.34 14.73
CA ARG A 250 3.70 13.67 14.19
C ARG A 250 2.82 13.56 12.94
N HIS A 251 3.17 12.65 12.03
CA HIS A 251 2.35 12.39 10.86
C HIS A 251 0.92 11.97 11.26
N TRP A 252 0.78 11.11 12.27
CA TRP A 252 -0.52 10.66 12.74
C TRP A 252 -1.37 11.80 13.30
N GLU A 253 -0.79 12.69 14.09
CA GLU A 253 -1.48 13.88 14.61
C GLU A 253 -2.04 14.75 13.50
N LEU A 254 -1.24 15.03 12.47
CA LEU A 254 -1.66 15.80 11.30
C LEU A 254 -2.78 15.09 10.52
N LYS A 255 -2.59 13.78 10.28
CA LYS A 255 -3.51 12.97 9.51
C LYS A 255 -4.88 12.84 10.16
N ARG A 256 -4.95 12.70 11.49
CA ARG A 256 -6.22 12.66 12.23
C ARG A 256 -7.08 13.92 12.00
N GLY A 257 -6.45 15.04 11.73
CA GLY A 257 -7.12 16.30 11.41
C GLY A 257 -7.60 16.44 9.97
N LEU A 258 -7.37 15.44 9.09
CA LEU A 258 -7.82 15.48 7.70
C LEU A 258 -9.28 15.04 7.50
N GLY A 259 -9.94 14.52 8.52
CA GLY A 259 -11.34 14.13 8.44
C GLY A 259 -11.81 13.27 9.62
N ALA A 260 -13.08 13.37 9.94
CA ALA A 260 -13.67 12.68 11.10
C ALA A 260 -13.63 11.13 11.00
N ARG A 261 -13.52 10.59 9.79
CA ARG A 261 -13.45 9.14 9.53
C ARG A 261 -12.03 8.56 9.51
N VAL A 262 -11.01 9.39 9.69
CA VAL A 262 -9.60 8.97 9.62
C VAL A 262 -9.22 8.16 10.86
N SER A 263 -9.70 8.52 12.03
CA SER A 263 -9.48 7.76 13.26
C SER A 263 -10.78 7.25 13.87
N LEU A 264 -10.67 6.20 14.68
CA LEU A 264 -11.76 5.62 15.43
C LEU A 264 -11.48 5.74 16.93
N PRO A 265 -12.50 5.93 17.79
CA PRO A 265 -12.30 6.04 19.24
C PRO A 265 -11.52 4.86 19.84
N GLY A 266 -11.72 3.64 19.32
CA GLY A 266 -10.97 2.45 19.76
C GLY A 266 -9.50 2.52 19.41
N VAL A 267 -9.17 2.96 18.19
CA VAL A 267 -7.78 3.17 17.74
C VAL A 267 -7.10 4.28 18.54
N ASP A 268 -7.81 5.37 18.82
CA ASP A 268 -7.27 6.48 19.62
C ASP A 268 -6.96 6.08 21.05
N ARG A 269 -7.78 5.22 21.67
CA ARG A 269 -7.50 4.66 23.01
C ARG A 269 -6.28 3.75 22.95
N ALA A 270 -6.28 2.78 22.06
CA ALA A 270 -5.16 1.84 21.88
C ALA A 270 -3.83 2.55 21.64
N TYR A 271 -3.83 3.57 20.77
CA TYR A 271 -2.64 4.38 20.50
C TYR A 271 -2.12 5.10 21.74
N ARG A 272 -3.01 5.73 22.56
CA ARG A 272 -2.61 6.37 23.82
C ARG A 272 -2.03 5.38 24.83
N ASP A 273 -2.64 4.20 24.94
CA ASP A 273 -2.18 3.16 25.87
C ASP A 273 -0.84 2.58 25.39
N ALA A 274 -0.61 2.46 24.07
CA ALA A 274 0.71 2.09 23.52
C ALA A 274 1.79 3.12 23.88
N LEU A 275 1.51 4.42 23.75
CA LEU A 275 2.44 5.48 24.15
C LEU A 275 2.72 5.45 25.66
N ALA A 276 1.71 5.25 26.49
CA ALA A 276 1.86 5.10 27.93
C ALA A 276 2.70 3.87 28.31
N ALA A 277 2.64 2.80 27.50
CA ALA A 277 3.44 1.59 27.66
C ALA A 277 4.87 1.71 27.07
N GLY A 278 5.24 2.86 26.50
CA GLY A 278 6.59 3.16 26.06
C GLY A 278 6.83 3.12 24.53
N ALA A 279 5.77 3.02 23.70
CA ALA A 279 5.92 3.30 22.27
C ALA A 279 6.32 4.77 22.05
N THR A 280 7.23 5.05 21.11
CA THR A 280 7.70 6.42 20.86
C THR A 280 6.84 7.18 19.86
N GLY A 281 6.02 6.48 19.11
CA GLY A 281 5.09 7.03 18.13
C GLY A 281 4.57 5.96 17.19
N GLY A 282 3.76 6.38 16.23
CA GLY A 282 3.16 5.46 15.27
C GLY A 282 2.01 6.11 14.51
N LYS A 283 1.39 5.35 13.61
CA LYS A 283 0.27 5.83 12.79
C LYS A 283 -0.62 4.69 12.30
N LEU A 284 -1.87 5.00 12.07
CA LEU A 284 -2.75 4.12 11.31
C LEU A 284 -2.39 4.19 9.82
N LEU A 285 -2.16 3.03 9.20
CA LEU A 285 -1.75 2.93 7.80
C LEU A 285 -2.92 3.21 6.83
N GLY A 286 -2.61 3.43 5.55
CA GLY A 286 -3.58 3.67 4.47
C GLY A 286 -4.40 4.96 4.66
N ALA A 287 -5.65 4.96 4.22
CA ALA A 287 -6.54 6.12 4.30
C ALA A 287 -6.99 6.46 5.74
N GLY A 288 -6.99 5.49 6.63
CA GLY A 288 -7.57 5.58 7.96
C GLY A 288 -8.88 4.79 8.09
N GLY A 289 -9.53 4.90 9.24
CA GLY A 289 -10.81 4.25 9.52
C GLY A 289 -10.71 2.75 9.83
N GLY A 290 -9.51 2.22 10.06
CA GLY A 290 -9.23 0.81 10.39
C GLY A 290 -8.00 0.27 9.65
N GLY A 291 -7.73 -1.01 9.76
CA GLY A 291 -6.58 -1.68 9.19
C GLY A 291 -5.46 -1.87 10.19
N PHE A 292 -4.22 -1.55 9.82
CA PHE A 292 -3.06 -1.74 10.67
C PHE A 292 -2.59 -0.45 11.34
N LEU A 293 -2.37 -0.53 12.63
CA LEU A 293 -1.65 0.47 13.43
C LEU A 293 -0.16 0.09 13.45
N LEU A 294 0.69 0.93 12.86
CA LEU A 294 2.14 0.82 12.92
C LEU A 294 2.64 1.61 14.13
N LEU A 295 3.38 0.96 15.01
CA LEU A 295 4.02 1.57 16.19
C LEU A 295 5.53 1.38 16.13
N HIS A 296 6.28 2.39 16.56
CA HIS A 296 7.69 2.22 16.92
C HIS A 296 7.78 1.90 18.40
N VAL A 297 8.39 0.76 18.70
CA VAL A 297 8.43 0.18 20.05
C VAL A 297 9.87 -0.20 20.38
N PRO A 298 10.57 0.58 21.22
CA PRO A 298 11.90 0.19 21.71
C PRO A 298 11.88 -1.18 22.38
N ALA A 299 12.96 -1.94 22.28
CA ALA A 299 13.04 -3.30 22.84
C ALA A 299 12.61 -3.38 24.31
N THR A 300 12.96 -2.36 25.12
CA THR A 300 12.60 -2.27 26.54
C THR A 300 11.10 -2.08 26.80
N ALA A 301 10.34 -1.61 25.83
CA ALA A 301 8.89 -1.38 25.92
C ALA A 301 8.05 -2.50 25.28
N ARG A 302 8.69 -3.46 24.59
CA ARG A 302 8.03 -4.45 23.73
C ARG A 302 6.93 -5.23 24.44
N GLU A 303 7.22 -5.74 25.64
CA GLU A 303 6.26 -6.54 26.40
C GLU A 303 5.07 -5.70 26.90
N GLY A 304 5.33 -4.50 27.42
CA GLY A 304 4.28 -3.58 27.88
C GLY A 304 3.34 -3.15 26.76
N VAL A 305 3.89 -2.79 25.58
CA VAL A 305 3.08 -2.41 24.41
C VAL A 305 2.29 -3.61 23.91
N ARG A 306 2.88 -4.80 23.83
CA ARG A 306 2.17 -6.02 23.42
C ARG A 306 0.98 -6.31 24.36
N ALA A 307 1.17 -6.20 25.66
CA ALA A 307 0.08 -6.38 26.64
C ALA A 307 -1.01 -5.33 26.47
N ALA A 308 -0.66 -4.06 26.27
CA ALA A 308 -1.61 -2.99 26.00
C ALA A 308 -2.43 -3.25 24.73
N MET A 309 -1.79 -3.65 23.63
CA MET A 309 -2.50 -3.95 22.38
C MET A 309 -3.39 -5.18 22.50
N ALA A 310 -2.96 -6.22 23.20
CA ALA A 310 -3.76 -7.41 23.48
C ALA A 310 -5.03 -7.08 24.27
N ALA A 311 -4.96 -6.15 25.23
CA ALA A 311 -6.14 -5.67 25.99
C ALA A 311 -7.18 -4.97 25.09
N HIS A 312 -6.77 -4.44 23.94
CA HIS A 312 -7.67 -3.88 22.91
C HIS A 312 -8.09 -4.91 21.85
N GLY A 313 -7.69 -6.18 21.98
CA GLY A 313 -7.99 -7.22 20.99
C GLY A 313 -7.28 -7.00 19.66
N MET A 314 -6.16 -6.29 19.65
CA MET A 314 -5.37 -5.99 18.45
C MET A 314 -4.17 -6.95 18.34
N PRO A 315 -4.25 -8.02 17.54
CA PRO A 315 -3.14 -8.96 17.37
C PRO A 315 -1.98 -8.32 16.61
N GLU A 316 -0.76 -8.72 16.98
CA GLU A 316 0.46 -8.39 16.28
C GLU A 316 0.52 -9.14 14.94
N GLN A 317 0.89 -8.43 13.86
CA GLN A 317 1.19 -9.00 12.55
C GLN A 317 2.68 -8.90 12.31
N PRO A 318 3.40 -10.00 12.27
CA PRO A 318 4.82 -10.01 11.90
C PRO A 318 5.02 -9.55 10.45
N PHE A 319 6.09 -8.81 10.22
CA PHE A 319 6.55 -8.43 8.89
C PHE A 319 8.04 -8.13 8.92
N ARG A 320 8.65 -8.05 7.72
CA ARG A 320 10.00 -7.52 7.50
C ARG A 320 9.99 -6.64 6.27
N PHE A 321 10.91 -5.70 6.18
CA PHE A 321 11.11 -4.93 4.97
C PHE A 321 11.66 -5.83 3.86
N ASP A 322 11.08 -5.72 2.66
CA ASP A 322 11.46 -6.52 1.48
C ASP A 322 12.05 -5.60 0.39
N PRO A 323 13.33 -5.77 0.01
CA PRO A 323 13.92 -5.00 -1.08
C PRO A 323 13.35 -5.37 -2.45
N ALA A 324 12.69 -6.53 -2.56
CA ALA A 324 12.18 -7.02 -3.83
C ALA A 324 10.76 -6.50 -4.12
N GLY A 325 10.58 -5.93 -5.29
CA GLY A 325 9.28 -5.53 -5.81
C GLY A 325 8.45 -6.70 -6.36
N ALA A 326 7.74 -6.43 -7.43
CA ALA A 326 6.95 -7.45 -8.12
C ALA A 326 7.83 -8.58 -8.68
N ARG A 327 7.31 -9.81 -8.64
CA ARG A 327 7.98 -11.01 -9.14
C ARG A 327 7.07 -11.75 -10.10
N LEU A 328 7.63 -12.38 -11.11
CA LEU A 328 6.95 -13.29 -12.02
C LEU A 328 7.80 -14.55 -12.22
N SER A 329 7.17 -15.71 -12.11
CA SER A 329 7.71 -17.00 -12.53
C SER A 329 6.79 -17.62 -13.57
N ARG A 330 7.33 -18.10 -14.68
CA ARG A 330 6.63 -18.88 -15.70
C ARG A 330 7.05 -20.34 -15.58
N LEU A 331 6.08 -21.26 -15.58
CA LEU A 331 6.27 -22.69 -15.31
C LEU A 331 5.94 -23.51 -16.55
#